data_1548661fe8fb7aace39658b64ca5fda3
#
_entry.id   1548661fe8fb7aace39658b64ca5fda3
#
_cell.length_a   1.000
_cell.length_b   1.000
_cell.length_c   1.000
_cell.angle_alpha   90.00
_cell.angle_beta   90.00
_cell.angle_gamma   90.00
#
_symmetry.space_group_name_H-M   'P 1'
#
loop_
_entity.id
_entity.type
_entity.pdbx_description
1 polymer ?
#
loop_
_entity_poly.entity_id
_entity_poly.type
_entity_poly.pdbx_seq_one_letter_code
_entity_poly.pdbx_strand_id
1 'polypeptide(L)'
;MKLFFAWKLKLTAALIAAIAFLMIIAMSSIVGSSYQQNKTAASGPGGGVSDSVPEQYRSDVIRAGSICAGITPALIAAQIAAESNWNENAGSEAGAQGISQFMPATWDGGAGKDGDGDGKADIHNPHDAIISQGHYMCSMLATVKSYIESGTANGAPVELALAAYNAGAGAVQSAGGIPTNGETEKYVPKIINSMATYQGATTLTTNTTAVSTTTEQAIEWAKGIANDDSHTYVWGGEGPHYDCSGLTQAFMRQLGIELPHQSAQQATFGRQVTEAEALPGDLIFWSLGGGEIDHVAIYIGDGQMVSADSPDTGINIEAIYGRNKNIQFRHYQ
;
A
#
# COMPACT_ATOMS: atom_id res chain seq x y z
N MET A 1 -53.93 -3.12 -50.37
CA MET A 1 -53.32 -2.19 -49.38
C MET A 1 -52.89 -2.86 -48.06
N LYS A 2 -53.53 -3.97 -47.61
CA LYS A 2 -53.16 -4.68 -46.37
C LYS A 2 -51.87 -5.55 -46.42
N LEU A 3 -51.48 -6.09 -47.59
CA LEU A 3 -50.29 -6.90 -47.72
C LEU A 3 -48.98 -6.09 -47.70
N PHE A 4 -48.98 -4.84 -48.19
CA PHE A 4 -47.80 -3.97 -48.20
C PHE A 4 -47.42 -3.45 -46.80
N PHE A 5 -48.40 -3.32 -45.92
CA PHE A 5 -48.19 -2.86 -44.53
C PHE A 5 -47.57 -3.96 -43.66
N ALA A 6 -47.98 -5.21 -43.89
CA ALA A 6 -47.46 -6.38 -43.15
C ALA A 6 -45.99 -6.69 -43.51
N TRP A 7 -45.54 -6.42 -44.74
CA TRP A 7 -44.15 -6.62 -45.15
C TRP A 7 -43.20 -5.57 -44.58
N LYS A 8 -43.62 -4.27 -44.57
CA LYS A 8 -42.83 -3.22 -43.92
C LYS A 8 -42.64 -3.46 -42.42
N LEU A 9 -43.68 -3.97 -41.73
CA LEU A 9 -43.60 -4.27 -40.30
C LEU A 9 -42.63 -5.42 -40.00
N LYS A 10 -42.54 -6.43 -40.87
CA LYS A 10 -41.58 -7.56 -40.72
C LYS A 10 -40.15 -7.13 -41.01
N LEU A 11 -39.95 -6.22 -41.97
CA LEU A 11 -38.61 -5.68 -42.26
C LEU A 11 -38.09 -4.79 -41.14
N THR A 12 -38.91 -3.98 -40.53
CA THR A 12 -38.51 -3.13 -39.36
C THR A 12 -38.21 -3.99 -38.13
N ALA A 13 -38.96 -5.03 -37.87
CA ALA A 13 -38.72 -5.94 -36.75
C ALA A 13 -37.37 -6.73 -36.94
N ALA A 14 -37.09 -7.17 -38.16
CA ALA A 14 -35.84 -7.85 -38.46
C ALA A 14 -34.60 -6.90 -38.35
N LEU A 15 -34.75 -5.63 -38.74
CA LEU A 15 -33.69 -4.62 -38.62
C LEU A 15 -33.40 -4.26 -37.16
N ILE A 16 -34.42 -4.13 -36.33
CA ILE A 16 -34.30 -3.88 -34.88
C ILE A 16 -33.63 -5.08 -34.19
N ALA A 17 -34.00 -6.29 -34.54
CA ALA A 17 -33.36 -7.49 -34.00
C ALA A 17 -31.87 -7.61 -34.38
N ALA A 18 -31.53 -7.27 -35.63
CA ALA A 18 -30.13 -7.26 -36.09
C ALA A 18 -29.27 -6.17 -35.40
N ILE A 19 -29.84 -4.98 -35.15
CA ILE A 19 -29.17 -3.90 -34.41
C ILE A 19 -28.99 -4.28 -32.93
N ALA A 20 -29.98 -4.91 -32.31
CA ALA A 20 -29.87 -5.39 -30.92
C ALA A 20 -28.82 -6.50 -30.80
N PHE A 21 -28.73 -7.42 -31.78
CA PHE A 21 -27.75 -8.48 -31.79
C PHE A 21 -26.31 -7.93 -32.01
N LEU A 22 -26.14 -6.94 -32.87
CA LEU A 22 -24.87 -6.22 -33.05
C LEU A 22 -24.43 -5.43 -31.80
N MET A 23 -25.38 -4.83 -31.06
CA MET A 23 -25.10 -4.16 -29.79
C MET A 23 -24.68 -5.17 -28.69
N ILE A 24 -25.28 -6.35 -28.65
CA ILE A 24 -24.90 -7.41 -27.70
C ILE A 24 -23.49 -7.92 -28.00
N ILE A 25 -23.12 -8.10 -29.28
CA ILE A 25 -21.75 -8.48 -29.66
C ILE A 25 -20.74 -7.37 -29.36
N ALA A 26 -21.09 -6.09 -29.55
CA ALA A 26 -20.24 -4.97 -29.20
C ALA A 26 -20.05 -4.82 -27.68
N MET A 27 -21.12 -5.06 -26.88
CA MET A 27 -21.00 -5.06 -25.41
C MET A 27 -20.20 -6.25 -24.87
N SER A 28 -20.33 -7.44 -25.45
CA SER A 28 -19.52 -8.60 -25.05
C SER A 28 -18.04 -8.45 -25.39
N SER A 29 -17.69 -7.75 -26.47
CA SER A 29 -16.29 -7.43 -26.79
C SER A 29 -15.70 -6.32 -25.89
N ILE A 30 -16.51 -5.38 -25.41
CA ILE A 30 -16.09 -4.34 -24.45
C ILE A 30 -15.89 -4.96 -23.05
N VAL A 31 -16.77 -5.86 -22.61
CA VAL A 31 -16.64 -6.55 -21.31
C VAL A 31 -15.47 -7.55 -21.34
N GLY A 32 -15.28 -8.27 -22.47
CA GLY A 32 -14.13 -9.18 -22.63
C GLY A 32 -12.79 -8.46 -22.70
N SER A 33 -12.74 -7.25 -23.26
CA SER A 33 -11.53 -6.43 -23.33
C SER A 33 -11.15 -5.85 -21.95
N SER A 34 -12.12 -5.48 -21.13
CA SER A 34 -11.88 -5.01 -19.76
C SER A 34 -11.41 -6.15 -18.82
N TYR A 35 -11.83 -7.38 -19.07
CA TYR A 35 -11.43 -8.53 -18.26
C TYR A 35 -10.02 -9.05 -18.61
N GLN A 36 -9.56 -8.84 -19.84
CA GLN A 36 -8.18 -9.18 -20.25
C GLN A 36 -7.19 -8.05 -19.93
N GLN A 37 -7.64 -6.78 -19.83
CA GLN A 37 -6.78 -5.67 -19.46
C GLN A 37 -6.43 -5.61 -17.96
N ASN A 38 -7.22 -6.25 -17.09
CA ASN A 38 -6.93 -6.35 -15.66
C ASN A 38 -5.88 -7.43 -15.28
N LYS A 39 -5.36 -8.19 -16.24
CA LYS A 39 -4.27 -9.15 -16.00
C LYS A 39 -2.85 -8.57 -16.12
N THR A 40 -2.72 -7.31 -16.53
CA THR A 40 -1.41 -6.63 -16.68
C THR A 40 -1.28 -5.33 -15.90
N ALA A 41 -2.24 -5.00 -15.03
CA ALA A 41 -2.21 -3.79 -14.21
C ALA A 41 -2.26 -4.13 -12.70
N ALA A 42 -1.38 -5.04 -12.25
CA ALA A 42 -1.10 -5.23 -10.83
C ALA A 42 0.27 -4.62 -10.50
N SER A 43 0.45 -3.34 -10.87
CA SER A 43 1.48 -2.47 -10.29
C SER A 43 0.73 -1.36 -9.55
N GLY A 44 0.11 -1.73 -8.43
CA GLY A 44 -0.46 -0.77 -7.50
C GLY A 44 0.65 -0.11 -6.67
N PRO A 45 0.39 1.08 -6.11
CA PRO A 45 1.37 1.87 -5.36
C PRO A 45 1.60 1.28 -3.96
N GLY A 46 2.54 0.37 -3.89
CA GLY A 46 3.13 -0.15 -2.67
C GLY A 46 4.46 -0.72 -3.09
N GLY A 47 5.56 -0.31 -2.47
CA GLY A 47 6.90 -0.72 -2.86
C GLY A 47 6.93 -2.19 -3.29
N GLY A 48 7.43 -2.46 -4.48
CA GLY A 48 7.39 -3.79 -5.09
C GLY A 48 8.01 -4.82 -4.15
N VAL A 49 7.53 -6.06 -4.24
CA VAL A 49 8.16 -7.17 -3.55
C VAL A 49 9.26 -7.77 -4.42
N SER A 50 10.30 -8.34 -3.79
CA SER A 50 11.39 -8.99 -4.48
C SER A 50 10.93 -10.24 -5.24
N ASP A 51 11.79 -10.74 -6.14
CA ASP A 51 11.57 -12.01 -6.84
C ASP A 51 11.56 -13.23 -5.91
N SER A 52 11.91 -13.05 -4.63
CA SER A 52 11.75 -14.07 -3.58
C SER A 52 10.29 -14.36 -3.24
N VAL A 53 9.36 -13.45 -3.59
CA VAL A 53 7.92 -13.70 -3.49
C VAL A 53 7.47 -14.49 -4.73
N PRO A 54 6.80 -15.65 -4.59
CA PRO A 54 6.27 -16.39 -5.72
C PRO A 54 5.36 -15.51 -6.61
N GLU A 55 5.57 -15.56 -7.92
CA GLU A 55 4.96 -14.64 -8.88
C GLU A 55 3.43 -14.59 -8.77
N GLN A 56 2.78 -15.74 -8.55
CA GLN A 56 1.32 -15.84 -8.42
C GLN A 56 0.75 -15.08 -7.23
N TYR A 57 1.56 -14.80 -6.18
CA TYR A 57 1.09 -14.13 -4.97
C TYR A 57 1.55 -12.67 -4.84
N ARG A 58 2.40 -12.18 -5.78
CA ARG A 58 2.97 -10.81 -5.67
C ARG A 58 1.91 -9.72 -5.59
N SER A 59 0.87 -9.81 -6.43
CA SER A 59 -0.21 -8.82 -6.42
C SER A 59 -0.96 -8.80 -5.10
N ASP A 60 -1.24 -9.97 -4.52
CA ASP A 60 -2.00 -10.07 -3.28
C ASP A 60 -1.17 -9.62 -2.08
N VAL A 61 0.12 -9.95 -2.06
CA VAL A 61 1.06 -9.48 -1.04
C VAL A 61 1.19 -7.96 -1.07
N ILE A 62 1.27 -7.35 -2.26
CA ILE A 62 1.28 -5.89 -2.41
C ILE A 62 -0.03 -5.29 -1.90
N ARG A 63 -1.18 -5.83 -2.30
CA ARG A 63 -2.49 -5.39 -1.83
C ARG A 63 -2.61 -5.51 -0.30
N ALA A 64 -2.27 -6.68 0.26
CA ALA A 64 -2.35 -6.96 1.69
C ALA A 64 -1.45 -6.04 2.52
N GLY A 65 -0.23 -5.76 2.04
CA GLY A 65 0.73 -4.87 2.68
C GLY A 65 0.46 -3.38 2.48
N SER A 66 -0.59 -3.03 1.73
CA SER A 66 -1.01 -1.64 1.46
C SER A 66 -2.33 -1.26 2.14
N ILE A 67 -2.92 -2.16 2.94
CA ILE A 67 -4.24 -1.95 3.57
C ILE A 67 -4.20 -0.86 4.65
N CYS A 68 -3.14 -0.80 5.43
CA CYS A 68 -2.98 0.21 6.47
C CYS A 68 -1.53 0.60 6.71
N ALA A 69 -1.37 1.76 7.31
CA ALA A 69 -0.09 2.31 7.72
C ALA A 69 0.64 1.41 8.73
N GLY A 70 1.92 1.10 8.46
CA GLY A 70 2.78 0.28 9.31
C GLY A 70 2.81 -1.20 8.92
N ILE A 71 1.89 -1.69 8.07
CA ILE A 71 1.96 -3.02 7.48
C ILE A 71 2.44 -2.88 6.03
N THR A 72 3.57 -3.49 5.70
CA THR A 72 4.21 -3.36 4.38
C THR A 72 4.13 -4.67 3.59
N PRO A 73 4.22 -4.62 2.24
CA PRO A 73 4.30 -5.85 1.44
C PRO A 73 5.44 -6.78 1.85
N ALA A 74 6.61 -6.23 2.18
CA ALA A 74 7.75 -7.01 2.66
C ALA A 74 7.47 -7.70 4.01
N LEU A 75 6.73 -7.04 4.92
CA LEU A 75 6.30 -7.64 6.18
C LEU A 75 5.34 -8.81 5.94
N ILE A 76 4.32 -8.63 5.11
CA ILE A 76 3.36 -9.69 4.76
C ILE A 76 4.09 -10.88 4.14
N ALA A 77 4.98 -10.62 3.16
CA ALA A 77 5.78 -11.67 2.53
C ALA A 77 6.67 -12.44 3.52
N ALA A 78 7.40 -11.72 4.37
CA ALA A 78 8.25 -12.30 5.41
C ALA A 78 7.45 -13.16 6.39
N GLN A 79 6.25 -12.69 6.74
CA GLN A 79 5.34 -13.41 7.64
C GLN A 79 4.81 -14.68 6.97
N ILE A 80 4.32 -14.65 5.73
CA ILE A 80 3.88 -15.83 4.98
C ILE A 80 5.00 -16.89 4.89
N ALA A 81 6.22 -16.43 4.60
CA ALA A 81 7.37 -17.32 4.56
C ALA A 81 7.68 -17.94 5.94
N ALA A 82 7.46 -17.21 7.01
CA ALA A 82 7.63 -17.73 8.38
C ALA A 82 6.54 -18.74 8.77
N GLU A 83 5.28 -18.50 8.34
CA GLU A 83 4.11 -19.33 8.64
C GLU A 83 4.13 -20.66 7.88
N SER A 84 4.30 -20.63 6.57
CA SER A 84 4.11 -21.79 5.71
C SER A 84 5.24 -22.05 4.71
N ASN A 85 6.20 -21.13 4.60
CA ASN A 85 7.15 -21.10 3.49
C ASN A 85 6.44 -21.18 2.11
N TRP A 86 5.36 -20.42 1.98
CA TRP A 86 4.50 -20.32 0.78
C TRP A 86 3.72 -21.60 0.43
N ASN A 87 3.62 -22.56 1.35
CA ASN A 87 2.86 -23.79 1.15
C ASN A 87 1.37 -23.52 1.45
N GLU A 88 0.55 -23.46 0.41
CA GLU A 88 -0.91 -23.26 0.51
C GLU A 88 -1.65 -24.39 1.26
N ASN A 89 -1.05 -25.59 1.30
CA ASN A 89 -1.60 -26.75 1.98
C ASN A 89 -0.97 -26.98 3.38
N ALA A 90 -0.29 -25.97 3.94
CA ALA A 90 0.30 -26.10 5.24
C ALA A 90 -0.77 -26.26 6.33
N GLY A 91 -0.45 -27.08 7.32
CA GLY A 91 -1.25 -27.25 8.53
C GLY A 91 -0.34 -27.46 9.73
N SER A 92 -0.71 -26.92 10.89
CA SER A 92 0.00 -27.11 12.14
C SER A 92 -0.65 -28.16 13.03
N GLU A 93 0.11 -28.72 13.99
CA GLU A 93 -0.45 -29.63 15.01
C GLU A 93 -1.54 -28.96 15.87
N ALA A 94 -1.47 -27.64 16.03
CA ALA A 94 -2.47 -26.83 16.72
C ALA A 94 -3.75 -26.60 15.89
N GLY A 95 -3.75 -26.95 14.60
CA GLY A 95 -4.91 -26.83 13.71
C GLY A 95 -4.93 -25.54 12.88
N ALA A 96 -3.84 -24.77 12.81
CA ALA A 96 -3.72 -23.67 11.87
C ALA A 96 -3.66 -24.16 10.43
N GLN A 97 -4.21 -23.41 9.46
CA GLN A 97 -4.46 -23.88 8.10
C GLN A 97 -4.03 -22.85 7.04
N GLY A 98 -3.62 -23.40 5.89
CA GLY A 98 -3.36 -22.64 4.68
C GLY A 98 -2.06 -21.82 4.72
N ILE A 99 -1.86 -21.02 3.68
CA ILE A 99 -0.62 -20.27 3.44
C ILE A 99 -0.28 -19.28 4.56
N SER A 100 -1.30 -18.71 5.22
CA SER A 100 -1.18 -17.72 6.29
C SER A 100 -1.41 -18.31 7.70
N GLN A 101 -1.56 -19.63 7.82
CA GLN A 101 -1.72 -20.37 9.07
C GLN A 101 -2.79 -19.79 10.01
N PHE A 102 -3.97 -19.45 9.46
CA PHE A 102 -5.10 -19.05 10.29
C PHE A 102 -5.66 -20.22 11.10
N MET A 103 -5.99 -19.94 12.34
CA MET A 103 -6.86 -20.83 13.12
C MET A 103 -8.30 -20.72 12.58
N PRO A 104 -9.03 -21.85 12.36
CA PRO A 104 -10.41 -21.82 11.89
C PRO A 104 -11.32 -20.89 12.70
N ALA A 105 -11.18 -20.91 14.03
CA ALA A 105 -11.98 -20.01 14.90
C ALA A 105 -11.69 -18.53 14.65
N THR A 106 -10.45 -18.16 14.32
CA THR A 106 -10.07 -16.78 13.95
C THR A 106 -10.67 -16.41 12.60
N TRP A 107 -10.58 -17.32 11.65
CA TRP A 107 -11.13 -17.16 10.29
C TRP A 107 -12.64 -16.91 10.35
N ASP A 108 -13.37 -17.84 10.97
CA ASP A 108 -14.83 -17.79 11.12
C ASP A 108 -15.30 -16.64 12.01
N GLY A 109 -14.44 -16.18 12.91
CA GLY A 109 -14.63 -15.01 13.75
C GLY A 109 -14.59 -13.67 13.04
N GLY A 110 -14.44 -13.68 11.71
CA GLY A 110 -14.51 -12.50 10.84
C GLY A 110 -13.16 -12.02 10.26
N ALA A 111 -12.07 -12.77 10.51
CA ALA A 111 -10.79 -12.48 9.87
C ALA A 111 -10.80 -12.83 8.38
N GLY A 112 -11.52 -13.88 7.97
CA GLY A 112 -11.64 -14.31 6.57
C GLY A 112 -12.23 -13.24 5.66
N LYS A 113 -11.58 -13.00 4.53
CA LYS A 113 -11.98 -12.05 3.47
C LYS A 113 -11.95 -12.76 2.13
N ASP A 114 -12.89 -12.42 1.27
CA ASP A 114 -12.89 -12.78 -0.15
C ASP A 114 -11.81 -11.89 -0.84
N GLY A 115 -10.69 -12.50 -1.13
CA GLY A 115 -9.52 -11.80 -1.71
C GLY A 115 -9.48 -11.83 -3.23
N ASP A 116 -10.07 -12.85 -3.86
CA ASP A 116 -10.12 -13.02 -5.31
C ASP A 116 -11.44 -12.56 -5.94
N GLY A 117 -12.47 -12.28 -5.13
CA GLY A 117 -13.75 -11.75 -5.58
C GLY A 117 -14.73 -12.82 -6.08
N ASP A 118 -14.57 -14.09 -5.67
CA ASP A 118 -15.47 -15.20 -6.06
C ASP A 118 -16.76 -15.26 -5.23
N GLY A 119 -16.88 -14.40 -4.19
CA GLY A 119 -18.02 -14.30 -3.29
C GLY A 119 -17.93 -15.20 -2.06
N LYS A 120 -16.78 -15.80 -1.78
CA LYS A 120 -16.52 -16.65 -0.62
C LYS A 120 -15.20 -16.27 0.02
N ALA A 121 -15.07 -16.54 1.31
CA ALA A 121 -13.80 -16.49 2.00
C ALA A 121 -13.41 -17.94 2.35
N ASP A 122 -12.37 -18.46 1.68
CA ASP A 122 -11.88 -19.84 1.89
C ASP A 122 -10.47 -19.82 2.48
N ILE A 123 -10.31 -20.38 3.67
CA ILE A 123 -9.04 -20.46 4.39
C ILE A 123 -7.93 -21.19 3.61
N HIS A 124 -8.32 -22.07 2.69
CA HIS A 124 -7.42 -22.84 1.81
C HIS A 124 -7.16 -22.15 0.47
N ASN A 125 -7.90 -21.08 0.15
CA ASN A 125 -7.61 -20.25 -0.99
C ASN A 125 -6.47 -19.28 -0.65
N PRO A 126 -5.28 -19.37 -1.28
CA PRO A 126 -4.14 -18.52 -0.91
C PRO A 126 -4.40 -17.03 -1.14
N HIS A 127 -5.20 -16.65 -2.15
CA HIS A 127 -5.55 -15.27 -2.44
C HIS A 127 -6.39 -14.67 -1.31
N ASP A 128 -7.37 -15.40 -0.81
CA ASP A 128 -8.19 -15.01 0.34
C ASP A 128 -7.38 -14.94 1.60
N ALA A 129 -6.54 -15.94 1.85
CA ALA A 129 -5.72 -16.01 3.06
C ALA A 129 -4.70 -14.86 3.15
N ILE A 130 -4.06 -14.48 2.02
CA ILE A 130 -3.09 -13.37 1.98
C ILE A 130 -3.78 -12.02 2.25
N ILE A 131 -4.93 -11.76 1.62
CA ILE A 131 -5.70 -10.53 1.85
C ILE A 131 -6.24 -10.49 3.28
N SER A 132 -6.74 -11.61 3.79
CA SER A 132 -7.19 -11.73 5.18
C SER A 132 -6.07 -11.44 6.17
N GLN A 133 -4.85 -11.93 5.89
CA GLN A 133 -3.68 -11.66 6.73
C GLN A 133 -3.37 -10.16 6.81
N GLY A 134 -3.41 -9.44 5.69
CA GLY A 134 -3.22 -7.98 5.68
C GLY A 134 -4.24 -7.26 6.55
N HIS A 135 -5.53 -7.57 6.42
CA HIS A 135 -6.59 -7.01 7.25
C HIS A 135 -6.42 -7.37 8.73
N TYR A 136 -6.06 -8.61 9.02
CA TYR A 136 -5.88 -9.08 10.40
C TYR A 136 -4.67 -8.43 11.06
N MET A 137 -3.55 -8.29 10.34
CA MET A 137 -2.37 -7.55 10.82
C MET A 137 -2.68 -6.09 11.10
N CYS A 138 -3.47 -5.42 10.26
CA CYS A 138 -3.95 -4.06 10.53
C CYS A 138 -4.79 -3.98 11.81
N SER A 139 -5.66 -4.96 12.05
CA SER A 139 -6.45 -5.04 13.28
C SER A 139 -5.56 -5.26 14.52
N MET A 140 -4.56 -6.16 14.41
CA MET A 140 -3.61 -6.39 15.50
C MET A 140 -2.79 -5.13 15.78
N LEU A 141 -2.32 -4.44 14.75
CA LEU A 141 -1.57 -3.19 14.87
C LEU A 141 -2.39 -2.11 15.59
N ALA A 142 -3.66 -1.94 15.22
CA ALA A 142 -4.55 -0.99 15.90
C ALA A 142 -4.76 -1.37 17.39
N THR A 143 -4.95 -2.66 17.66
CA THR A 143 -5.14 -3.17 19.02
C THR A 143 -3.91 -2.92 19.89
N VAL A 144 -2.71 -3.27 19.41
CA VAL A 144 -1.49 -3.08 20.21
C VAL A 144 -1.11 -1.62 20.37
N LYS A 145 -1.43 -0.75 19.42
CA LYS A 145 -1.30 0.71 19.59
C LYS A 145 -2.14 1.20 20.77
N SER A 146 -3.38 0.74 20.91
CA SER A 146 -4.21 1.09 22.08
C SER A 146 -3.62 0.57 23.41
N TYR A 147 -2.93 -0.57 23.40
CA TYR A 147 -2.23 -1.08 24.59
C TYR A 147 -1.01 -0.21 24.95
N ILE A 148 -0.28 0.27 23.95
CA ILE A 148 0.86 1.19 24.15
C ILE A 148 0.34 2.53 24.71
N GLU A 149 -0.69 3.10 24.10
CA GLU A 149 -1.32 4.35 24.55
C GLU A 149 -1.87 4.28 25.96
N SER A 150 -2.46 3.14 26.36
CA SER A 150 -2.96 2.90 27.73
C SER A 150 -1.86 2.50 28.71
N GLY A 151 -0.61 2.32 28.27
CA GLY A 151 0.50 1.86 29.11
C GLY A 151 0.41 0.39 29.53
N THR A 152 -0.47 -0.42 28.90
CA THR A 152 -0.64 -1.84 29.19
C THR A 152 0.31 -2.74 28.40
N ALA A 153 1.00 -2.22 27.38
CA ALA A 153 2.11 -2.88 26.70
C ALA A 153 3.19 -1.87 26.32
N ASN A 154 4.44 -2.36 26.16
CA ASN A 154 5.58 -1.57 25.73
C ASN A 154 6.35 -2.35 24.65
N GLY A 155 6.76 -1.67 23.56
CA GLY A 155 7.49 -2.24 22.45
C GLY A 155 7.18 -1.55 21.13
N ALA A 156 7.87 -1.97 20.06
CA ALA A 156 7.60 -1.47 18.71
C ALA A 156 6.23 -1.97 18.23
N PRO A 157 5.34 -1.09 17.73
CA PRO A 157 3.96 -1.45 17.38
C PRO A 157 3.86 -2.63 16.39
N VAL A 158 4.72 -2.68 15.37
CA VAL A 158 4.74 -3.78 14.38
C VAL A 158 5.18 -5.11 14.99
N GLU A 159 6.18 -5.09 15.86
CA GLU A 159 6.66 -6.29 16.56
C GLU A 159 5.58 -6.84 17.50
N LEU A 160 4.87 -5.96 18.22
CA LEU A 160 3.73 -6.35 19.06
C LEU A 160 2.55 -6.87 18.23
N ALA A 161 2.31 -6.33 17.03
CA ALA A 161 1.29 -6.84 16.11
C ALA A 161 1.62 -8.24 15.59
N LEU A 162 2.88 -8.52 15.26
CA LEU A 162 3.37 -9.86 14.92
C LEU A 162 3.20 -10.83 16.11
N ALA A 163 3.57 -10.38 17.31
CA ALA A 163 3.38 -11.18 18.52
C ALA A 163 1.90 -11.47 18.78
N ALA A 164 1.02 -10.48 18.53
CA ALA A 164 -0.43 -10.63 18.66
C ALA A 164 -1.04 -11.56 17.62
N TYR A 165 -0.50 -11.58 16.38
CA TYR A 165 -0.89 -12.55 15.35
C TYR A 165 -0.60 -13.98 15.80
N ASN A 166 0.62 -14.24 16.31
CA ASN A 166 1.10 -15.56 16.71
C ASN A 166 0.50 -16.04 18.04
N ALA A 167 0.52 -15.20 19.08
CA ALA A 167 0.12 -15.60 20.45
C ALA A 167 -1.26 -15.09 20.86
N GLY A 168 -1.88 -14.22 20.07
CA GLY A 168 -3.10 -13.50 20.42
C GLY A 168 -2.84 -12.19 21.15
N ALA A 169 -3.66 -11.18 20.86
CA ALA A 169 -3.54 -9.83 21.46
C ALA A 169 -3.63 -9.84 23.00
N GLY A 170 -4.46 -10.73 23.56
CA GLY A 170 -4.57 -10.90 25.02
C GLY A 170 -3.27 -11.38 25.67
N ALA A 171 -2.47 -12.21 25.01
CA ALA A 171 -1.18 -12.65 25.50
C ALA A 171 -0.18 -11.50 25.53
N VAL A 172 -0.18 -10.65 24.48
CA VAL A 172 0.65 -9.44 24.43
C VAL A 172 0.30 -8.47 25.56
N GLN A 173 -1.00 -8.23 25.78
CA GLN A 173 -1.47 -7.38 26.86
C GLN A 173 -1.07 -7.94 28.24
N SER A 174 -1.26 -9.25 28.45
CA SER A 174 -0.93 -9.90 29.72
C SER A 174 0.56 -9.91 30.02
N ALA A 175 1.40 -10.02 28.97
CA ALA A 175 2.84 -9.96 29.09
C ALA A 175 3.38 -8.52 29.23
N GLY A 176 2.57 -7.53 28.91
CA GLY A 176 3.01 -6.13 28.81
C GLY A 176 3.99 -5.88 27.65
N GLY A 177 4.03 -6.76 26.65
CA GLY A 177 4.97 -6.76 25.55
C GLY A 177 4.97 -8.08 24.77
N ILE A 178 6.08 -8.43 24.12
CA ILE A 178 6.22 -9.73 23.43
C ILE A 178 6.20 -10.87 24.49
N PRO A 179 5.27 -11.85 24.35
CA PRO A 179 5.20 -12.97 25.28
C PRO A 179 6.47 -13.84 25.25
N THR A 180 6.98 -14.18 26.46
CA THR A 180 8.18 -15.02 26.64
C THR A 180 7.79 -16.51 26.67
N ASN A 181 7.18 -17.01 25.59
CA ASN A 181 6.68 -18.38 25.47
C ASN A 181 7.62 -19.30 24.66
N GLY A 182 8.81 -18.80 24.27
CA GLY A 182 9.80 -19.53 23.49
C GLY A 182 9.50 -19.66 21.98
N GLU A 183 8.24 -19.52 21.58
CA GLU A 183 7.80 -19.50 20.17
C GLU A 183 7.74 -18.05 19.64
N THR A 184 6.93 -17.21 20.26
CA THR A 184 6.70 -15.82 19.84
C THR A 184 8.00 -14.99 19.91
N GLU A 185 8.87 -15.25 20.91
CA GLU A 185 10.19 -14.64 21.05
C GLU A 185 11.11 -14.90 19.83
N LYS A 186 10.94 -16.03 19.14
CA LYS A 186 11.68 -16.38 17.93
C LYS A 186 10.98 -15.95 16.66
N TYR A 187 9.65 -15.99 16.67
CA TYR A 187 8.80 -15.66 15.54
C TYR A 187 8.99 -14.20 15.11
N VAL A 188 8.88 -13.25 16.05
CA VAL A 188 8.97 -11.83 15.76
C VAL A 188 10.32 -11.45 15.11
N PRO A 189 11.49 -11.72 15.73
CA PRO A 189 12.75 -11.35 15.12
C PRO A 189 13.05 -12.13 13.83
N LYS A 190 12.58 -13.37 13.67
CA LYS A 190 12.70 -14.14 12.42
C LYS A 190 12.06 -13.37 11.26
N ILE A 191 10.85 -12.82 11.45
CA ILE A 191 10.13 -12.07 10.41
C ILE A 191 10.82 -10.73 10.15
N ILE A 192 11.07 -9.93 11.19
CA ILE A 192 11.70 -8.61 11.05
C ILE A 192 13.05 -8.73 10.31
N ASN A 193 13.89 -9.69 10.68
CA ASN A 193 15.20 -9.88 10.04
C ASN A 193 15.10 -10.38 8.59
N SER A 194 14.02 -11.07 8.22
CA SER A 194 13.83 -11.59 6.86
C SER A 194 13.14 -10.59 5.92
N MET A 195 12.58 -9.51 6.42
CA MET A 195 11.85 -8.50 5.59
C MET A 195 12.72 -8.00 4.42
N ALA A 196 13.99 -7.74 4.64
CA ALA A 196 14.90 -7.27 3.59
C ALA A 196 15.01 -8.24 2.40
N THR A 197 14.80 -9.53 2.59
CA THR A 197 14.78 -10.54 1.52
C THR A 197 13.58 -10.36 0.58
N TYR A 198 12.46 -9.88 1.12
CA TYR A 198 11.20 -9.70 0.41
C TYR A 198 10.96 -8.26 -0.04
N GLN A 199 11.79 -7.34 0.37
CA GLN A 199 11.79 -6.00 -0.15
C GLN A 199 12.19 -6.04 -1.62
N GLY A 200 11.30 -5.59 -2.50
CA GLY A 200 11.63 -5.44 -3.91
C GLY A 200 12.86 -4.54 -4.02
N ALA A 201 13.80 -4.91 -4.87
CA ALA A 201 14.72 -3.90 -5.37
C ALA A 201 13.83 -2.79 -5.89
N THR A 202 14.06 -1.56 -5.46
CA THR A 202 13.48 -0.40 -6.11
C THR A 202 14.11 -0.36 -7.50
N THR A 203 13.61 -1.25 -8.37
CA THR A 203 13.91 -1.15 -9.79
C THR A 203 13.10 0.05 -10.22
N LEU A 204 13.77 1.17 -10.36
CA LEU A 204 13.30 2.28 -11.16
C LEU A 204 12.98 1.70 -12.54
N THR A 205 11.77 1.16 -12.70
CA THR A 205 11.27 0.77 -14.01
C THR A 205 10.94 2.08 -14.70
N THR A 206 11.94 2.65 -15.33
CA THR A 206 11.73 3.67 -16.34
C THR A 206 10.88 3.04 -17.44
N ASN A 207 9.57 3.15 -17.33
CA ASN A 207 8.64 2.90 -18.42
C ASN A 207 8.90 3.97 -19.49
N THR A 208 9.75 3.64 -20.45
CA THR A 208 10.18 4.45 -21.60
C THR A 208 9.06 4.72 -22.62
N THR A 209 7.86 5.09 -22.17
CA THR A 209 6.80 5.65 -23.04
C THR A 209 5.98 6.75 -22.36
N ALA A 210 6.29 7.12 -21.10
CA ALA A 210 5.86 8.40 -20.56
C ALA A 210 6.93 9.44 -20.90
N VAL A 211 6.52 10.63 -21.28
CA VAL A 211 7.42 11.78 -21.42
C VAL A 211 8.19 11.87 -20.11
N SER A 212 9.51 11.61 -20.14
CA SER A 212 10.38 11.71 -18.96
C SER A 212 10.37 13.16 -18.51
N THR A 213 9.63 13.45 -17.44
CA THR A 213 9.65 14.76 -16.79
C THR A 213 11.00 14.86 -16.08
N THR A 214 11.74 15.94 -16.33
CA THR A 214 12.99 16.19 -15.61
C THR A 214 12.71 16.56 -14.18
N THR A 215 13.68 16.40 -13.29
CA THR A 215 13.56 16.80 -11.87
C THR A 215 13.21 18.28 -11.73
N GLU A 216 13.81 19.15 -12.60
CA GLU A 216 13.49 20.56 -12.61
C GLU A 216 12.02 20.84 -12.97
N GLN A 217 11.46 20.14 -13.94
CA GLN A 217 10.06 20.28 -14.34
C GLN A 217 9.11 19.83 -13.21
N ALA A 218 9.45 18.74 -12.52
CA ALA A 218 8.68 18.27 -11.37
C ALA A 218 8.75 19.27 -10.19
N ILE A 219 9.91 19.87 -9.94
CA ILE A 219 10.08 20.91 -8.93
C ILE A 219 9.25 22.16 -9.29
N GLU A 220 9.27 22.59 -10.55
CA GLU A 220 8.45 23.74 -11.00
C GLU A 220 6.94 23.44 -10.88
N TRP A 221 6.52 22.18 -11.14
CA TRP A 221 5.15 21.76 -10.85
C TRP A 221 4.82 21.88 -9.34
N ALA A 222 5.69 21.38 -8.46
CA ALA A 222 5.46 21.44 -7.01
C ALA A 222 5.41 22.90 -6.51
N LYS A 223 6.29 23.78 -7.03
CA LYS A 223 6.23 25.23 -6.76
C LYS A 223 4.95 25.86 -7.29
N GLY A 224 4.46 25.41 -8.45
CA GLY A 224 3.18 25.84 -9.01
C GLY A 224 2.02 25.50 -8.07
N ILE A 225 1.99 24.28 -7.50
CA ILE A 225 0.99 23.88 -6.48
C ILE A 225 1.07 24.80 -5.25
N ALA A 226 2.26 25.12 -4.75
CA ALA A 226 2.45 25.95 -3.57
C ALA A 226 2.12 27.44 -3.81
N ASN A 227 2.13 27.90 -5.05
CA ASN A 227 1.84 29.30 -5.43
C ASN A 227 0.38 29.49 -5.93
N ASP A 228 -0.42 28.44 -5.94
CA ASP A 228 -1.83 28.50 -6.39
C ASP A 228 -2.77 28.22 -5.21
N ASP A 229 -3.42 29.27 -4.73
CA ASP A 229 -4.38 29.22 -3.60
C ASP A 229 -5.56 28.26 -3.83
N SER A 230 -5.76 27.77 -5.06
CA SER A 230 -6.78 26.74 -5.34
C SER A 230 -6.37 25.36 -4.79
N HIS A 231 -5.09 25.14 -4.50
CA HIS A 231 -4.55 23.95 -3.86
C HIS A 231 -4.41 24.20 -2.36
N THR A 232 -5.08 23.39 -1.54
CA THR A 232 -5.06 23.54 -0.08
C THR A 232 -4.61 22.26 0.59
N TYR A 233 -4.20 22.36 1.85
CA TYR A 233 -3.96 21.18 2.66
C TYR A 233 -5.28 20.48 3.00
N VAL A 234 -5.34 19.18 2.73
CA VAL A 234 -6.42 18.30 3.19
C VAL A 234 -5.82 16.97 3.64
N TRP A 235 -6.08 16.59 4.88
CA TRP A 235 -5.62 15.31 5.41
C TRP A 235 -6.10 14.12 4.56
N GLY A 236 -5.17 13.26 4.12
CA GLY A 236 -5.46 12.16 3.20
C GLY A 236 -5.68 12.61 1.75
N GLY A 237 -5.37 13.85 1.41
CA GLY A 237 -5.51 14.39 0.05
C GLY A 237 -4.37 13.95 -0.87
N GLU A 238 -4.74 13.53 -2.11
CA GLU A 238 -3.81 13.09 -3.17
C GLU A 238 -3.86 13.99 -4.41
N GLY A 239 -4.66 15.05 -4.36
CA GLY A 239 -4.88 16.05 -5.41
C GLY A 239 -6.37 16.24 -5.77
N PRO A 240 -6.78 17.45 -6.14
CA PRO A 240 -6.03 18.72 -6.24
C PRO A 240 -5.65 19.35 -4.89
N HIS A 241 -6.15 18.82 -3.78
CA HIS A 241 -5.79 19.20 -2.42
C HIS A 241 -4.90 18.08 -1.84
N TYR A 242 -3.87 18.42 -1.09
CA TYR A 242 -2.84 17.46 -0.68
C TYR A 242 -2.60 17.51 0.83
N ASP A 243 -2.24 16.35 1.42
CA ASP A 243 -1.43 16.33 2.63
C ASP A 243 0.07 16.20 2.29
N CYS A 244 0.94 16.15 3.29
CA CYS A 244 2.38 16.09 3.10
C CYS A 244 2.82 14.89 2.24
N SER A 245 2.30 13.71 2.54
CA SER A 245 2.64 12.46 1.84
C SER A 245 1.94 12.31 0.49
N GLY A 246 0.75 12.89 0.32
CA GLY A 246 0.06 12.93 -0.96
C GLY A 246 0.73 13.87 -1.95
N LEU A 247 1.22 15.04 -1.49
CA LEU A 247 1.98 15.95 -2.32
C LEU A 247 3.29 15.32 -2.82
N THR A 248 4.06 14.71 -1.92
CA THR A 248 5.31 14.03 -2.26
C THR A 248 5.08 12.80 -3.13
N GLN A 249 4.00 12.05 -2.92
CA GLN A 249 3.60 10.97 -3.81
C GLN A 249 3.31 11.47 -5.23
N ALA A 250 2.53 12.56 -5.36
CA ALA A 250 2.20 13.16 -6.65
C ALA A 250 3.45 13.73 -7.35
N PHE A 251 4.38 14.34 -6.60
CA PHE A 251 5.67 14.80 -7.09
C PHE A 251 6.53 13.64 -7.63
N MET A 252 6.70 12.58 -6.86
CA MET A 252 7.49 11.42 -7.25
C MET A 252 6.89 10.68 -8.44
N ARG A 253 5.57 10.67 -8.57
CA ARG A 253 4.87 10.13 -9.75
C ARG A 253 5.21 10.91 -11.03
N GLN A 254 5.50 12.22 -10.98
CA GLN A 254 6.01 12.98 -12.12
C GLN A 254 7.37 12.43 -12.62
N LEU A 255 8.17 11.91 -11.70
CA LEU A 255 9.49 11.32 -11.98
C LEU A 255 9.40 9.82 -12.31
N GLY A 256 8.18 9.25 -12.40
CA GLY A 256 7.95 7.82 -12.64
C GLY A 256 8.22 6.94 -11.42
N ILE A 257 8.24 7.52 -10.23
CA ILE A 257 8.48 6.82 -8.97
C ILE A 257 7.17 6.74 -8.19
N GLU A 258 6.69 5.53 -7.93
CA GLU A 258 5.50 5.30 -7.11
C GLU A 258 5.88 5.15 -5.64
N LEU A 259 5.29 5.97 -4.78
CA LEU A 259 5.46 5.92 -3.33
C LEU A 259 4.11 5.67 -2.64
N PRO A 260 4.10 5.05 -1.45
CA PRO A 260 2.90 4.93 -0.64
C PRO A 260 2.43 6.30 -0.13
N HIS A 261 1.12 6.45 0.11
CA HIS A 261 0.55 7.68 0.68
C HIS A 261 0.71 7.68 2.21
N GLN A 262 1.96 7.70 2.68
CA GLN A 262 2.30 7.82 4.11
C GLN A 262 3.78 8.17 4.29
N SER A 263 4.06 9.24 5.04
CA SER A 263 5.41 9.75 5.27
C SER A 263 6.38 8.72 5.85
N ALA A 264 5.97 7.99 6.89
CA ALA A 264 6.81 6.97 7.52
C ALA A 264 7.16 5.82 6.56
N GLN A 265 6.25 5.43 5.67
CA GLN A 265 6.53 4.44 4.64
C GLN A 265 7.42 5.01 3.54
N GLN A 266 7.15 6.23 3.06
CA GLN A 266 8.01 6.90 2.09
C GLN A 266 9.46 6.99 2.57
N ALA A 267 9.69 7.24 3.85
CA ALA A 267 11.01 7.30 4.46
C ALA A 267 11.78 5.95 4.43
N THR A 268 11.12 4.83 4.14
CA THR A 268 11.79 3.53 3.99
C THR A 268 12.33 3.27 2.59
N PHE A 269 11.95 4.12 1.62
CA PHE A 269 12.41 4.04 0.22
C PHE A 269 13.59 4.99 -0.01
N GLY A 270 14.26 4.78 -1.16
CA GLY A 270 15.40 5.58 -1.54
C GLY A 270 16.63 5.37 -0.64
N ARG A 271 17.72 6.00 -1.02
CA ARG A 271 18.98 5.97 -0.28
C ARG A 271 19.04 7.14 0.70
N GLN A 272 19.30 6.88 1.97
CA GLN A 272 19.53 7.95 2.93
C GLN A 272 20.80 8.72 2.58
N VAL A 273 20.71 10.05 2.62
CA VAL A 273 21.81 10.98 2.36
C VAL A 273 21.90 11.99 3.50
N THR A 274 23.06 12.65 3.62
CA THR A 274 23.20 13.80 4.51
C THR A 274 22.60 15.04 3.85
N GLU A 275 22.30 16.10 4.63
CA GLU A 275 21.83 17.39 4.08
C GLU A 275 22.82 17.97 3.05
N ALA A 276 24.13 17.77 3.25
CA ALA A 276 25.16 18.24 2.34
C ALA A 276 25.23 17.47 1.00
N GLU A 277 24.70 16.24 0.97
CA GLU A 277 24.64 15.38 -0.22
C GLU A 277 23.27 15.46 -0.89
N ALA A 278 22.29 16.08 -0.25
CA ALA A 278 20.92 16.16 -0.77
C ALA A 278 20.88 17.03 -2.04
N LEU A 279 20.15 16.52 -3.03
CA LEU A 279 19.96 17.18 -4.33
C LEU A 279 18.51 17.68 -4.44
N PRO A 280 18.27 18.76 -5.20
CA PRO A 280 16.90 19.17 -5.50
C PRO A 280 16.10 18.01 -6.08
N GLY A 281 14.90 17.76 -5.54
CA GLY A 281 14.06 16.59 -5.86
C GLY A 281 14.14 15.47 -4.83
N ASP A 282 15.06 15.52 -3.89
CA ASP A 282 15.07 14.63 -2.73
C ASP A 282 13.90 14.90 -1.78
N LEU A 283 13.54 13.95 -0.97
CA LEU A 283 12.54 14.12 0.07
C LEU A 283 13.19 14.30 1.44
N ILE A 284 12.55 15.16 2.23
CA ILE A 284 12.94 15.45 3.61
C ILE A 284 11.87 14.90 4.54
N PHE A 285 12.29 14.22 5.60
CA PHE A 285 11.40 13.57 6.57
C PHE A 285 11.70 14.04 7.98
N TRP A 286 10.66 14.15 8.81
CA TRP A 286 10.75 14.53 10.21
C TRP A 286 9.95 13.61 11.12
N SER A 287 10.38 13.60 12.37
CA SER A 287 9.58 13.19 13.52
C SER A 287 9.27 14.44 14.35
N LEU A 288 8.28 15.22 13.94
CA LEU A 288 7.91 16.48 14.63
C LEU A 288 7.35 16.22 16.02
N GLY A 289 6.61 15.11 16.19
CA GLY A 289 6.09 14.63 17.46
C GLY A 289 7.12 13.93 18.36
N GLY A 290 8.35 13.68 17.85
CA GLY A 290 9.43 13.03 18.61
C GLY A 290 9.34 11.50 18.67
N GLY A 291 8.51 10.88 17.81
CA GLY A 291 8.35 9.44 17.65
C GLY A 291 8.77 8.96 16.25
N GLU A 292 7.85 8.28 15.57
CA GLU A 292 8.00 7.87 14.16
C GLU A 292 8.00 9.09 13.24
N ILE A 293 8.42 8.89 11.97
CA ILE A 293 8.29 9.91 10.92
C ILE A 293 6.81 10.25 10.73
N ASP A 294 6.48 11.51 10.90
CA ASP A 294 5.12 12.03 10.85
C ASP A 294 4.94 13.14 9.81
N HIS A 295 6.02 13.61 9.19
CA HIS A 295 5.99 14.64 8.16
C HIS A 295 7.00 14.41 7.04
N VAL A 296 6.70 14.94 5.84
CA VAL A 296 7.56 14.85 4.65
C VAL A 296 7.39 16.08 3.74
N ALA A 297 8.47 16.53 3.11
CA ALA A 297 8.47 17.62 2.13
C ALA A 297 9.42 17.35 0.96
N ILE A 298 9.32 18.14 -0.10
CA ILE A 298 10.16 18.08 -1.30
C ILE A 298 11.31 19.08 -1.12
N TYR A 299 12.56 18.61 -1.13
CA TYR A 299 13.73 19.49 -1.16
C TYR A 299 13.88 20.12 -2.55
N ILE A 300 13.97 21.43 -2.62
CA ILE A 300 14.07 22.18 -3.89
C ILE A 300 15.41 22.92 -4.07
N GLY A 301 16.38 22.65 -3.18
CA GLY A 301 17.69 23.30 -3.21
C GLY A 301 17.77 24.53 -2.30
N ASP A 302 18.97 25.05 -2.10
CA ASP A 302 19.27 26.28 -1.36
C ASP A 302 18.67 26.35 0.06
N GLY A 303 18.51 25.18 0.71
CA GLY A 303 17.91 25.08 2.03
C GLY A 303 16.41 25.35 2.05
N GLN A 304 15.73 25.27 0.90
CA GLN A 304 14.29 25.45 0.74
C GLN A 304 13.58 24.14 0.41
N MET A 305 12.29 24.11 0.67
CA MET A 305 11.42 22.98 0.39
C MET A 305 10.04 23.44 -0.04
N VAL A 306 9.29 22.52 -0.68
CA VAL A 306 7.84 22.62 -0.82
C VAL A 306 7.21 21.67 0.17
N SER A 307 6.36 22.19 1.04
CA SER A 307 5.72 21.43 2.12
C SER A 307 4.21 21.67 2.16
N ALA A 308 3.44 20.63 2.46
CA ALA A 308 2.03 20.70 2.80
C ALA A 308 1.90 20.43 4.31
N ASP A 309 1.80 21.47 5.13
CA ASP A 309 2.03 21.38 6.58
C ASP A 309 0.77 21.13 7.40
N SER A 310 -0.25 21.95 7.22
CA SER A 310 -1.49 21.87 7.99
C SER A 310 -2.63 22.62 7.31
N PRO A 311 -3.89 22.43 7.76
CA PRO A 311 -5.02 23.23 7.25
C PRO A 311 -4.86 24.74 7.46
N ASP A 312 -4.13 25.14 8.47
CA ASP A 312 -3.96 26.58 8.82
C ASP A 312 -2.84 27.22 8.00
N THR A 313 -1.79 26.46 7.66
CA THR A 313 -0.62 26.96 6.93
C THR A 313 -0.68 26.66 5.44
N GLY A 314 -1.37 25.58 5.04
CA GLY A 314 -1.54 25.22 3.63
C GLY A 314 -0.31 24.53 3.03
N ILE A 315 -0.08 24.80 1.74
CA ILE A 315 1.07 24.28 0.97
C ILE A 315 1.98 25.46 0.63
N ASN A 316 3.25 25.38 1.03
CA ASN A 316 4.15 26.52 0.97
C ASN A 316 5.53 26.17 0.39
N ILE A 317 6.21 27.24 -0.12
CA ILE A 317 7.66 27.22 -0.33
C ILE A 317 8.29 27.89 0.86
N GLU A 318 9.14 27.19 1.59
CA GLU A 318 9.72 27.69 2.81
C GLU A 318 11.14 27.16 3.07
N ALA A 319 11.84 27.77 4.04
CA ALA A 319 13.13 27.27 4.50
C ALA A 319 12.96 25.98 5.31
N ILE A 320 13.90 25.04 5.18
CA ILE A 320 13.90 23.81 5.96
C ILE A 320 13.91 24.15 7.45
N TYR A 321 12.88 23.70 8.15
CA TYR A 321 12.72 23.83 9.60
C TYR A 321 12.98 22.52 10.34
N GLY A 322 12.90 22.54 11.66
CA GLY A 322 12.90 21.30 12.46
C GLY A 322 14.20 20.49 12.40
N ARG A 323 15.35 21.11 12.07
CA ARG A 323 16.65 20.41 12.02
C ARG A 323 17.06 19.73 13.33
N ASN A 324 16.41 20.07 14.44
CA ASN A 324 16.57 19.42 15.74
C ASN A 324 15.54 18.29 16.00
N LYS A 325 14.77 17.88 14.99
CA LYS A 325 13.64 16.95 15.08
C LYS A 325 13.87 15.66 14.27
N ASN A 326 15.02 15.02 14.42
CA ASN A 326 15.35 13.76 13.72
C ASN A 326 15.10 13.84 12.21
N ILE A 327 15.70 14.85 11.56
CA ILE A 327 15.54 15.06 10.12
C ILE A 327 16.31 14.01 9.31
N GLN A 328 15.71 13.52 8.24
CA GLN A 328 16.30 12.58 7.29
C GLN A 328 16.09 13.06 5.87
N PHE A 329 17.11 12.92 5.02
CA PHE A 329 17.02 13.16 3.59
C PHE A 329 17.09 11.82 2.84
N ARG A 330 16.28 11.68 1.79
CA ARG A 330 16.22 10.49 0.95
C ARG A 330 16.34 10.85 -0.51
N HIS A 331 17.30 10.21 -1.18
CA HIS A 331 17.55 10.31 -2.61
C HIS A 331 16.92 9.11 -3.32
N TYR A 332 16.14 9.37 -4.39
CA TYR A 332 15.32 8.36 -5.07
C TYR A 332 15.74 8.13 -6.55
N GLN A 333 16.76 8.83 -7.04
CA GLN A 333 17.24 8.75 -8.43
C GLN A 333 18.63 8.14 -8.51
#